data_901846793f6e4dcc82001936bdc50288
#
_entry.id   901846793f6e4dcc82001936bdc50288
#
_cell.length_a   1.000
_cell.length_b   1.000
_cell.length_c   1.000
_cell.angle_alpha   90.00
_cell.angle_beta   90.00
_cell.angle_gamma   90.00
#
_symmetry.space_group_name_H-M   'P 1'
#
loop_
_entity.id
_entity.type
_entity.pdbx_description
1 polymer ?
#
loop_
_entity_poly.entity_id
_entity_poly.type
_entity_poly.pdbx_seq_one_letter_code
_entity_poly.pdbx_strand_id
1 'polypeptide(L)' 'MKKILIIGANGFTGRQIVNDLSACKQYKLTGCSLHPDILPNNAEDYRFFESDIRNVADVRHLFKEVHPDVVIFCSALSV' A
#
# COMPACT_ATOMS: atom_id res chain seq x y z
N MET A 1 15.12 3.31 -6.73
CA MET A 1 14.31 2.22 -6.12
C MET A 1 12.95 2.15 -6.79
N LYS A 2 12.51 0.95 -7.06
CA LYS A 2 11.18 0.72 -7.61
C LYS A 2 10.12 1.10 -6.59
N LYS A 3 9.08 1.78 -7.05
CA LYS A 3 7.96 2.18 -6.20
C LYS A 3 6.83 1.18 -6.33
N ILE A 4 6.44 0.59 -5.22
CA ILE A 4 5.39 -0.43 -5.18
C ILE A 4 4.24 0.09 -4.33
N LEU A 5 3.04 0.08 -4.91
CA LEU A 5 1.82 0.42 -4.20
C LEU A 5 1.07 -0.86 -3.86
N ILE A 6 0.75 -1.04 -2.58
CA ILE A 6 0.03 -2.22 -2.11
C ILE A 6 -1.36 -1.78 -1.65
N ILE A 7 -2.36 -2.14 -2.43
CA ILE A 7 -3.75 -1.83 -2.13
C ILE A 7 -4.32 -2.93 -1.24
N GLY A 8 -4.86 -2.55 -0.11
CA GLY A 8 -5.32 -3.49 0.90
C GLY A 8 -4.21 -3.92 1.85
N ALA A 9 -3.31 -2.98 2.17
CA ALA A 9 -2.12 -3.27 2.98
C ALA A 9 -2.46 -3.72 4.40
N ASN A 10 -3.62 -3.35 4.93
CA ASN A 10 -4.04 -3.76 6.27
C ASN A 10 -4.64 -5.17 6.32
N GLY A 11 -4.91 -5.78 5.17
CA GLY A 11 -5.41 -7.14 5.14
C GLY A 11 -4.32 -8.14 5.49
N PHE A 12 -4.72 -9.39 5.73
CA PHE A 12 -3.77 -10.43 6.12
C PHE A 12 -2.66 -10.60 5.08
N THR A 13 -3.04 -10.73 3.83
CA THR A 13 -2.08 -10.91 2.73
C THR A 13 -1.26 -9.64 2.50
N GLY A 14 -1.92 -8.48 2.53
CA GLY A 14 -1.24 -7.22 2.31
C GLY A 14 -0.15 -6.95 3.35
N ARG A 15 -0.43 -7.21 4.61
CA ARG A 15 0.56 -7.03 5.68
C ARG A 15 1.76 -7.95 5.50
N GLN A 16 1.51 -9.18 5.09
CA GLN A 16 2.59 -10.13 4.83
C GLN A 16 3.50 -9.64 3.71
N ILE A 17 2.90 -9.14 2.64
CA ILE A 17 3.66 -8.60 1.51
C ILE A 17 4.46 -7.38 1.92
N VAL A 18 3.86 -6.46 2.68
CA VAL A 18 4.59 -5.28 3.16
C VAL A 18 5.81 -5.70 3.99
N ASN A 19 5.62 -6.65 4.91
CA ASN A 19 6.72 -7.12 5.74
C ASN A 19 7.83 -7.76 4.92
N ASP A 20 7.47 -8.62 3.98
CA ASP A 20 8.45 -9.32 3.15
C ASP A 20 9.23 -8.37 2.26
N LEU A 21 8.53 -7.43 1.61
CA LEU A 21 9.20 -6.48 0.72
C LEU A 21 10.00 -5.45 1.49
N SER A 22 9.56 -5.06 2.68
CA SER A 22 10.33 -4.15 3.54
C SER A 22 11.67 -4.76 3.94
N ALA A 23 11.69 -6.06 4.19
CA ALA A 23 12.92 -6.75 4.56
C ALA A 23 13.95 -6.74 3.44
N CYS A 24 13.52 -6.66 2.19
CA CYS A 24 14.43 -6.63 1.04
C CYS A 24 15.19 -5.32 0.91
N LYS A 25 14.64 -4.21 1.40
CA LYS A 25 15.23 -2.87 1.32
C LYS A 25 15.60 -2.42 -0.09
N GLN A 26 14.90 -2.94 -1.08
CA GLN A 26 15.13 -2.61 -2.49
C GLN A 26 13.98 -1.83 -3.11
N TYR A 27 12.93 -1.59 -2.34
CA TYR A 27 11.70 -0.99 -2.86
C TYR A 27 11.26 0.15 -1.97
N LYS A 28 10.65 1.14 -2.62
CA LYS A 28 9.93 2.18 -1.91
C LYS A 28 8.47 1.74 -1.85
N LEU A 29 7.98 1.46 -0.66
CA LEU A 29 6.66 0.87 -0.49
C LEU A 29 5.64 1.90 -0.06
N THR A 30 4.46 1.80 -0.64
CA THR A 30 3.30 2.57 -0.20
C THR A 30 2.14 1.61 -0.04
N GLY A 31 1.52 1.63 1.12
CA GLY A 31 0.31 0.87 1.37
C GLY A 31 -0.89 1.78 1.38
N CYS A 32 -2.04 1.25 1.04
CA CYS A 32 -3.29 1.97 1.25
C CYS A 32 -4.38 1.02 1.71
N SER A 33 -5.33 1.57 2.46
CA SER A 33 -6.47 0.83 2.95
C SER A 33 -7.57 1.82 3.31
N LEU A 34 -8.78 1.31 3.44
CA LEU A 34 -9.92 2.11 3.90
C LEU A 34 -9.79 2.48 5.38
N HIS A 35 -9.05 1.71 6.13
CA HIS A 35 -8.86 1.90 7.56
C HIS A 35 -7.47 2.43 7.89
N PRO A 36 -7.29 3.02 9.08
CA PRO A 36 -5.97 3.51 9.50
C PRO A 36 -4.91 2.41 9.50
N ASP A 37 -3.67 2.85 9.36
CA ASP A 37 -2.54 1.94 9.36
C ASP A 37 -2.41 1.24 10.71
N ILE A 38 -2.38 -0.08 10.68
CA ILE A 38 -2.20 -0.91 11.89
C ILE A 38 -0.82 -1.56 11.95
N LEU A 39 0.02 -1.30 10.97
CA LEU A 39 1.36 -1.87 10.94
C LEU A 39 2.29 -1.05 11.82
N PRO A 40 3.19 -1.71 12.56
CA PRO A 40 4.22 -0.97 13.27
C PRO A 40 5.07 -0.23 12.24
N ASN A 41 5.27 1.04 12.47
CA ASN A 41 5.92 1.94 11.53
C ASN A 41 7.44 1.79 11.60
N ASN A 42 7.93 0.59 11.32
CA ASN A 42 9.35 0.27 11.43
C ASN A 42 10.09 0.29 10.09
N ALA A 43 9.39 0.48 9.00
CA ALA A 43 10.00 0.50 7.68
C ALA A 43 10.28 1.94 7.28
N GLU A 44 11.56 2.26 7.13
CA GLU A 44 12.01 3.62 6.80
C GLU A 44 11.45 4.10 5.47
N ASP A 45 11.19 3.19 4.54
CA ASP A 45 10.74 3.51 3.20
C ASP A 45 9.27 3.13 2.96
N TYR A 46 8.49 3.07 4.03
CA TYR A 46 7.08 2.74 3.92
C TYR A 46 6.20 3.95 4.24
N ARG A 47 5.28 4.26 3.34
CA ARG A 47 4.26 5.29 3.53
C ARG A 47 2.90 4.64 3.50
N PHE A 48 1.95 5.21 4.20
CA PHE A 48 0.59 4.69 4.22
C PHE A 48 -0.42 5.80 3.91
N PHE A 49 -1.41 5.46 3.09
CA PHE A 49 -2.51 6.35 2.77
C PHE A 49 -3.82 5.68 3.14
N GLU A 50 -4.65 6.40 3.90
CA GLU A 50 -6.02 5.99 4.13
C GLU A 50 -6.85 6.44 2.94
N SER A 51 -7.24 5.50 2.09
CA SER A 51 -7.91 5.82 0.82
C SER A 51 -8.98 4.78 0.51
N ASP A 52 -10.09 5.25 -0.05
CA ASP A 52 -11.17 4.38 -0.52
C ASP A 52 -10.98 4.16 -2.02
N ILE A 53 -10.62 2.93 -2.41
CA ILE A 53 -10.37 2.61 -3.82
C ILE A 53 -11.65 2.65 -4.67
N ARG A 54 -12.82 2.74 -4.04
CA ARG A 54 -14.09 2.91 -4.76
C ARG A 54 -14.34 4.38 -5.12
N ASN A 55 -13.57 5.28 -4.55
CA ASN A 55 -13.69 6.72 -4.79
C ASN A 55 -12.67 7.15 -5.81
N VAL A 56 -13.13 7.64 -6.97
CA VAL A 56 -12.24 8.01 -8.07
C VAL A 56 -11.27 9.12 -7.67
N ALA A 57 -11.75 10.10 -6.91
CA ALA A 57 -10.88 11.20 -6.47
C ALA A 57 -9.76 10.71 -5.56
N ASP A 58 -10.06 9.77 -4.65
CA ASP A 58 -9.05 9.19 -3.78
C ASP A 58 -8.00 8.42 -4.57
N VAL A 59 -8.44 7.64 -5.55
CA VAL A 59 -7.53 6.85 -6.40
C VAL A 59 -6.62 7.77 -7.20
N ARG A 60 -7.17 8.81 -7.79
CA ARG A 60 -6.38 9.79 -8.55
C ARG A 60 -5.35 10.47 -7.68
N HIS A 61 -5.73 10.87 -6.48
CA HIS A 61 -4.81 11.51 -5.54
C HIS A 61 -3.68 10.55 -5.16
N LEU A 62 -4.02 9.30 -4.85
CA LEU A 62 -3.06 8.28 -4.47
C LEU A 62 -2.02 8.06 -5.58
N PHE A 63 -2.46 7.87 -6.80
CA PHE A 63 -1.56 7.63 -7.92
C PHE A 63 -0.71 8.85 -8.25
N LYS A 64 -1.29 10.04 -8.11
CA LYS A 64 -0.56 11.29 -8.33
C LYS A 64 0.56 11.48 -7.30
N GLU A 65 0.30 11.10 -6.05
CA GLU A 65 1.31 11.23 -4.99
C GLU A 65 2.38 10.15 -5.06
N VAL A 66 2.01 8.94 -5.44
CA VAL A 66 2.90 7.78 -5.36
C VAL A 66 3.66 7.53 -6.65
N HIS A 67 3.04 7.72 -7.80
CA HIS A 67 3.62 7.35 -9.10
C HIS A 67 4.19 5.92 -9.07
N PRO A 68 3.38 4.90 -8.79
CA PRO A 68 3.92 3.56 -8.59
C PRO A 68 4.42 2.95 -9.90
N ASP A 69 5.49 2.18 -9.80
CA ASP A 69 5.98 1.35 -10.91
C ASP A 69 5.22 0.02 -10.96
N VAL A 70 4.80 -0.47 -9.80
CA VAL A 70 4.06 -1.72 -9.67
C VAL A 70 2.92 -1.53 -8.69
N VAL A 71 1.77 -2.10 -8.99
CA VAL A 71 0.62 -2.11 -8.08
C VAL A 71 0.29 -3.55 -7.73
N ILE A 72 0.25 -3.85 -6.43
CA ILE A 72 -0.17 -5.15 -5.94
C ILE A 72 -1.54 -4.96 -5.28
N PHE A 73 -2.52 -5.67 -5.79
CA PHE A 73 -3.90 -5.55 -5.31
C PHE A 73 -4.21 -6.72 -4.38
N CYS A 74 -4.28 -6.44 -3.09
CA CYS A 74 -4.54 -7.44 -2.06
C CYS A 74 -5.93 -7.29 -1.44
N SER A 75 -6.68 -6.29 -1.89
CA SER A 75 -8.01 -6.03 -1.36
C SER A 75 -8.95 -7.11 -1.86
N ALA A 76 -9.44 -7.94 -0.96
CA ALA A 76 -10.47 -8.89 -1.32
C ALA A 76 -11.76 -8.10 -1.51
N LEU A 77 -12.26 -8.07 -2.72
CA LEU A 77 -13.60 -7.63 -2.95
C LEU A 77 -14.50 -8.72 -2.42
N SER A 78 -14.86 -8.61 -1.16
CA SER A 78 -15.83 -9.54 -0.62
C SER A 78 -17.16 -9.23 -1.28
N VAL A 79 -17.65 -10.20 -1.89
CA VAL A 79 -18.96 -10.16 -2.53
C VAL A 79 -19.99 -10.47 -1.48
#